data_db66e6a2a7f4fdadd312edd07874737c
#
_entry.id   db66e6a2a7f4fdadd312edd07874737c
#
_cell.length_a   1.000
_cell.length_b   1.000
_cell.length_c   1.000
_cell.angle_alpha   90.00
_cell.angle_beta   90.00
_cell.angle_gamma   90.00
#
_symmetry.space_group_name_H-M   'P 1'
#
loop_
_entity.id
_entity.type
_entity.pdbx_description
1 polymer ?
#
loop_
_entity_poly.entity_id
_entity_poly.type
_entity_poly.pdbx_seq_one_letter_code
_entity_poly.pdbx_strand_id
1 'polypeptide(L)'
;AVEPRAQLSYDFGRDNAVWLSGTINSQALVQFNRYYYSMPIDFWTPFRDGRLQHAWQVSLGGRAKLHENLPLSVEGYYKRMRNLPLIYDSDDFLLSNGGFIYGTGRAFGIEAMLQYQTERLSLTASYTYTDSRRRSDGVTYPFEYDVPHDFNAFVSYDVVKRPGRKHTFSLNVAWRSGLPYRLTNESYPDTDGNPIIGITAYPTM
;
A
#
# COMPACT_ATOMS: atom_id res chain seq x y z
N ALA A 1 2.64 -11.28 21.60
CA ALA A 1 1.35 -11.06 20.93
C ALA A 1 0.90 -12.37 20.29
N VAL A 2 -0.39 -12.61 20.23
CA VAL A 2 -0.99 -13.73 19.48
C VAL A 2 -1.50 -13.15 18.16
N GLU A 3 -1.09 -13.76 17.04
CA GLU A 3 -1.41 -13.29 15.69
C GLU A 3 -2.17 -14.38 14.93
N PRO A 4 -3.47 -14.57 15.22
CA PRO A 4 -4.27 -15.59 14.56
C PRO A 4 -4.47 -15.24 13.08
N ARG A 5 -4.45 -16.31 12.27
CA ARG A 5 -4.75 -16.27 10.84
C ARG A 5 -5.67 -17.44 10.53
N ALA A 6 -6.73 -17.16 9.79
CA ALA A 6 -7.67 -18.18 9.35
C ALA A 6 -8.07 -17.93 7.91
N GLN A 7 -8.25 -19.01 7.16
CA GLN A 7 -8.76 -18.96 5.80
C GLN A 7 -9.73 -20.11 5.59
N LEU A 8 -10.84 -19.81 4.96
CA LEU A 8 -11.80 -20.76 4.44
C LEU A 8 -11.80 -20.64 2.93
N SER A 9 -11.62 -21.73 2.22
CA SER A 9 -11.66 -21.78 0.77
C SER A 9 -12.61 -22.88 0.31
N TYR A 10 -13.30 -22.61 -0.79
CA TYR A 10 -14.14 -23.57 -1.48
C TYR A 10 -13.77 -23.65 -2.94
N ASP A 11 -13.47 -24.85 -3.41
CA ASP A 11 -13.11 -25.13 -4.80
C ASP A 11 -14.31 -25.75 -5.53
N PHE A 12 -14.71 -25.10 -6.61
CA PHE A 12 -15.83 -25.56 -7.45
C PHE A 12 -15.36 -26.52 -8.57
N GLY A 13 -14.08 -26.83 -8.61
CA GLY A 13 -13.45 -27.55 -9.71
C GLY A 13 -13.15 -26.66 -10.92
N ARG A 14 -12.42 -27.21 -11.89
CA ARG A 14 -11.97 -26.50 -13.10
C ARG A 14 -11.19 -25.21 -12.82
N ASP A 15 -10.40 -25.18 -11.74
CA ASP A 15 -9.65 -24.00 -11.27
C ASP A 15 -10.51 -22.80 -10.83
N ASN A 16 -11.77 -23.04 -10.48
CA ASN A 16 -12.65 -22.02 -9.91
C ASN A 16 -12.72 -22.18 -8.39
N ALA A 17 -12.42 -21.12 -7.65
CA ALA A 17 -12.42 -21.14 -6.21
C ALA A 17 -12.82 -19.79 -5.64
N VAL A 18 -13.35 -19.79 -4.42
CA VAL A 18 -13.55 -18.60 -3.60
C VAL A 18 -12.88 -18.81 -2.26
N TRP A 19 -12.45 -17.72 -1.61
CA TRP A 19 -11.86 -17.76 -0.28
C TRP A 19 -12.25 -16.55 0.54
N LEU A 20 -12.34 -16.77 1.83
CA LEU A 20 -12.49 -15.75 2.86
C LEU A 20 -11.33 -15.90 3.82
N SER A 21 -10.60 -14.84 4.10
CA SER A 21 -9.50 -14.86 5.07
C SER A 21 -9.63 -13.76 6.11
N GLY A 22 -9.07 -14.04 7.29
CA GLY A 22 -8.96 -13.07 8.37
C GLY A 22 -7.61 -13.17 9.05
N THR A 23 -6.99 -12.04 9.35
CA THR A 23 -5.69 -11.97 10.02
C THR A 23 -5.68 -10.90 11.10
N ILE A 24 -4.95 -11.17 12.18
CA ILE A 24 -4.56 -10.16 13.17
C ILE A 24 -3.04 -10.14 13.23
N ASN A 25 -2.46 -8.95 13.16
CA ASN A 25 -1.01 -8.74 13.19
C ASN A 25 -0.69 -7.70 14.25
N SER A 26 0.48 -7.83 14.86
CA SER A 26 1.01 -6.88 15.83
C SER A 26 2.44 -6.49 15.46
N GLN A 27 2.79 -5.23 15.70
CA GLN A 27 4.13 -4.72 15.42
C GLN A 27 4.65 -3.97 16.64
N ALA A 28 5.86 -4.33 17.08
CA ALA A 28 6.53 -3.75 18.24
C ALA A 28 7.57 -2.69 17.88
N LEU A 29 8.02 -2.67 16.63
CA LEU A 29 9.03 -1.74 16.14
C LEU A 29 8.42 -0.86 15.06
N VAL A 30 8.82 0.40 15.03
CA VAL A 30 8.45 1.33 13.97
C VAL A 30 9.72 1.91 13.36
N GLN A 31 9.71 2.05 12.06
CA GLN A 31 10.75 2.75 11.31
C GLN A 31 10.34 4.20 11.17
N PHE A 32 11.24 5.10 11.53
CA PHE A 32 11.11 6.52 11.29
C PHE A 32 12.03 6.93 10.17
N ASN A 33 11.46 7.61 9.19
CA ASN A 33 12.19 8.28 8.14
C ASN A 33 12.10 9.79 8.40
N ARG A 34 13.24 10.43 8.59
CA ARG A 34 13.28 11.87 8.87
C ARG A 34 13.58 12.65 7.60
N TYR A 35 12.53 12.96 6.86
CA TYR A 35 12.65 13.72 5.60
C TYR A 35 13.05 15.19 5.79
N TYR A 36 12.89 15.75 6.99
CA TYR A 36 13.02 17.21 7.24
C TYR A 36 14.42 17.71 7.60
N TYR A 37 15.31 16.86 7.99
CA TYR A 37 16.70 17.26 8.26
C TYR A 37 17.65 16.42 7.41
N SER A 38 18.57 17.08 6.71
CA SER A 38 19.61 16.61 5.80
C SER A 38 20.37 15.30 6.17
N MET A 39 19.86 14.47 7.05
CA MET A 39 20.41 13.17 7.36
C MET A 39 19.46 12.09 6.83
N PRO A 40 19.83 11.35 5.79
CA PRO A 40 19.08 10.21 5.30
C PRO A 40 19.28 9.00 6.24
N ILE A 41 18.83 9.11 7.48
CA ILE A 41 18.97 8.03 8.46
C ILE A 41 17.57 7.56 8.83
N ASP A 42 17.24 6.36 8.36
CA ASP A 42 16.12 5.59 8.88
C ASP A 42 16.55 4.92 10.18
N PHE A 43 15.77 5.06 11.23
CA PHE A 43 16.01 4.32 12.46
C PHE A 43 14.79 3.57 12.94
N TRP A 44 15.05 2.41 13.52
CA TRP A 44 14.02 1.57 14.12
C TRP A 44 13.98 1.81 15.62
N THR A 45 12.79 2.02 16.16
CA THR A 45 12.59 2.20 17.59
C THR A 45 11.44 1.35 18.10
N PRO A 46 11.55 0.76 19.30
CA PRO A 46 10.42 0.14 19.96
C PRO A 46 9.45 1.22 20.49
N PHE A 47 8.20 0.83 20.66
CA PHE A 47 7.22 1.69 21.34
C PHE A 47 7.60 1.85 22.82
N ARG A 48 7.79 3.09 23.27
CA ARG A 48 8.30 3.40 24.62
C ARG A 48 7.39 2.96 25.75
N ASP A 49 6.08 3.02 25.54
CA ASP A 49 5.05 2.72 26.54
C ASP A 49 4.53 1.28 26.46
N GLY A 50 5.24 0.40 25.78
CA GLY A 50 4.89 -1.01 25.62
C GLY A 50 3.63 -1.26 24.79
N ARG A 51 3.08 -0.23 24.17
CA ARG A 51 1.96 -0.39 23.23
C ARG A 51 2.44 -1.06 21.97
N LEU A 52 1.63 -2.00 21.46
CA LEU A 52 1.85 -2.58 20.15
C LEU A 52 0.91 -1.95 19.15
N GLN A 53 1.40 -1.73 17.95
CA GLN A 53 0.52 -1.48 16.82
C GLN A 53 -0.25 -2.77 16.51
N HIS A 54 -1.55 -2.68 16.35
CA HIS A 54 -2.43 -3.79 15.98
C HIS A 54 -3.12 -3.52 14.67
N ALA A 55 -3.19 -4.53 13.83
CA ALA A 55 -3.97 -4.49 12.61
C ALA A 55 -4.78 -5.78 12.47
N TRP A 56 -6.05 -5.66 12.07
CA TRP A 56 -6.82 -6.78 11.59
C TRP A 56 -7.23 -6.52 10.13
N GLN A 57 -7.32 -7.60 9.39
CA GLN A 57 -7.70 -7.57 7.98
C GLN A 57 -8.64 -8.73 7.68
N VAL A 58 -9.65 -8.45 6.88
CA VAL A 58 -10.51 -9.46 6.27
C VAL A 58 -10.38 -9.30 4.76
N SER A 59 -10.27 -10.41 4.04
CA SER A 59 -10.31 -10.41 2.58
C SER A 59 -11.25 -11.48 2.05
N LEU A 60 -11.90 -11.17 0.93
CA LEU A 60 -12.74 -12.05 0.15
C LEU A 60 -12.24 -12.05 -1.27
N GLY A 61 -11.94 -13.22 -1.79
CA GLY A 61 -11.42 -13.38 -3.14
C GLY A 61 -12.04 -14.54 -3.89
N GLY A 62 -11.82 -14.53 -5.18
CA GLY A 62 -12.21 -15.60 -6.07
C GLY A 62 -11.27 -15.72 -7.25
N ARG A 63 -11.20 -16.93 -7.75
CA ARG A 63 -10.52 -17.25 -9.01
C ARG A 63 -11.52 -17.94 -9.91
N ALA A 64 -11.59 -17.49 -11.16
CA ALA A 64 -12.40 -18.07 -12.19
C ALA A 64 -11.57 -18.33 -13.44
N LYS A 65 -11.70 -19.51 -14.01
CA LYS A 65 -11.14 -19.87 -15.31
C LYS A 65 -12.13 -19.45 -16.40
N LEU A 66 -11.93 -18.25 -16.95
CA LEU A 66 -12.82 -17.71 -17.99
C LEU A 66 -12.74 -18.51 -19.30
N HIS A 67 -11.54 -19.04 -19.59
CA HIS A 67 -11.24 -19.92 -20.71
C HIS A 67 -10.08 -20.85 -20.30
N GLU A 68 -9.81 -21.92 -21.06
CA GLU A 68 -8.76 -22.90 -20.71
C GLU A 68 -7.41 -22.27 -20.35
N ASN A 69 -7.08 -21.17 -21.02
CA ASN A 69 -5.80 -20.47 -20.87
C ASN A 69 -5.93 -19.07 -20.24
N LEU A 70 -7.09 -18.75 -19.64
CA LEU A 70 -7.42 -17.40 -19.18
C LEU A 70 -8.00 -17.40 -17.74
N PRO A 71 -7.19 -17.70 -16.72
CA PRO A 71 -7.59 -17.51 -15.34
C PRO A 71 -7.62 -16.02 -14.96
N LEU A 72 -8.67 -15.64 -14.25
CA LEU A 72 -8.85 -14.34 -13.60
C LEU A 72 -8.97 -14.56 -12.10
N SER A 73 -8.23 -13.80 -11.32
CA SER A 73 -8.43 -13.71 -9.87
C SER A 73 -8.77 -12.29 -9.47
N VAL A 74 -9.69 -12.16 -8.52
CA VAL A 74 -10.09 -10.88 -7.91
C VAL A 74 -10.17 -11.08 -6.41
N GLU A 75 -9.57 -10.14 -5.65
CA GLU A 75 -9.65 -10.11 -4.20
C GLU A 75 -9.95 -8.70 -3.72
N GLY A 76 -10.89 -8.56 -2.80
CA GLY A 76 -11.14 -7.33 -2.07
C GLY A 76 -10.75 -7.50 -0.61
N TYR A 77 -10.20 -6.47 0.00
CA TYR A 77 -9.82 -6.50 1.41
C TYR A 77 -10.23 -5.22 2.15
N TYR A 78 -10.43 -5.38 3.46
CA TYR A 78 -10.56 -4.28 4.41
C TYR A 78 -9.62 -4.50 5.58
N LYS A 79 -8.84 -3.47 5.93
CA LYS A 79 -7.87 -3.47 7.02
C LYS A 79 -8.13 -2.30 7.96
N ARG A 80 -8.07 -2.57 9.26
CA ARG A 80 -8.12 -1.53 10.30
C ARG A 80 -6.89 -1.63 11.20
N MET A 81 -6.31 -0.48 11.49
CA MET A 81 -5.09 -0.34 12.28
C MET A 81 -5.36 0.53 13.51
N ARG A 82 -4.74 0.17 14.64
CA ARG A 82 -4.80 0.91 15.91
C ARG A 82 -3.40 1.11 16.46
N ASN A 83 -3.25 2.11 17.30
CA ASN A 83 -1.98 2.49 17.92
C ASN A 83 -0.90 2.75 16.85
N LEU A 84 -1.28 3.43 15.77
CA LEU A 84 -0.31 3.86 14.77
C LEU A 84 0.52 5.00 15.37
N PRO A 85 1.83 4.85 15.49
CA PRO A 85 2.68 5.96 15.91
C PRO A 85 2.69 7.02 14.80
N LEU A 86 2.39 8.22 15.18
CA LEU A 86 2.43 9.39 14.33
C LEU A 86 3.46 10.34 14.91
N ILE A 87 4.26 10.93 14.07
CA ILE A 87 5.16 12.01 14.48
C ILE A 87 4.39 13.29 14.21
N TYR A 88 4.09 13.99 15.29
CA TYR A 88 3.68 15.38 15.18
C TYR A 88 4.98 16.19 15.09
N ASP A 89 4.99 17.19 14.30
CA ASP A 89 6.07 18.07 13.91
C ASP A 89 7.48 17.80 14.52
N SER A 90 8.51 17.87 13.71
CA SER A 90 9.85 17.38 14.00
C SER A 90 10.55 18.05 15.19
N ASP A 91 10.19 19.26 15.54
CA ASP A 91 10.85 20.01 16.61
C ASP A 91 10.43 19.50 18.00
N ASP A 92 9.19 19.05 18.14
CA ASP A 92 8.68 18.49 19.39
C ASP A 92 9.21 17.08 19.70
N PHE A 93 9.59 16.28 18.71
CA PHE A 93 10.04 14.91 18.97
C PHE A 93 11.35 14.84 19.78
N LEU A 94 12.26 15.75 19.53
CA LEU A 94 13.52 15.84 20.29
C LEU A 94 13.36 16.57 21.61
N LEU A 95 12.45 17.53 21.68
CA LEU A 95 12.25 18.40 22.85
C LEU A 95 11.21 17.83 23.82
N SER A 96 10.23 17.05 23.37
CA SER A 96 9.14 16.49 24.17
C SER A 96 9.40 15.11 24.78
N ASN A 97 10.65 14.75 25.07
CA ASN A 97 11.02 13.43 25.59
C ASN A 97 10.59 12.24 24.70
N GLY A 98 10.43 12.43 23.40
CA GLY A 98 10.12 11.38 22.45
C GLY A 98 8.72 10.80 22.63
N GLY A 99 7.73 11.60 22.95
CA GLY A 99 6.32 11.17 23.01
C GLY A 99 5.78 10.84 21.62
N PHE A 100 5.18 9.65 21.46
CA PHE A 100 4.44 9.31 20.26
C PHE A 100 2.99 9.76 20.44
N ILE A 101 2.44 10.38 19.38
CA ILE A 101 1.00 10.52 19.24
C ILE A 101 0.51 9.24 18.53
N TYR A 102 -0.54 8.66 19.07
CA TYR A 102 -1.10 7.43 18.53
C TYR A 102 -2.39 7.73 17.77
N GLY A 103 -2.43 7.29 16.54
CA GLY A 103 -3.59 7.37 15.68
C GLY A 103 -4.18 6.02 15.33
N THR A 104 -5.15 6.06 14.46
CA THR A 104 -5.78 4.90 13.84
C THR A 104 -5.65 4.98 12.32
N GLY A 105 -5.80 3.85 11.65
CA GLY A 105 -5.82 3.79 10.19
C GLY A 105 -6.85 2.80 9.68
N ARG A 106 -7.24 3.01 8.44
CA ARG A 106 -8.04 2.07 7.66
C ARG A 106 -7.49 1.99 6.25
N ALA A 107 -7.59 0.83 5.65
CA ALA A 107 -7.32 0.66 4.24
C ALA A 107 -8.34 -0.32 3.66
N PHE A 108 -8.77 -0.08 2.46
CA PHE A 108 -9.48 -1.06 1.66
C PHE A 108 -8.92 -1.07 0.25
N GLY A 109 -9.04 -2.18 -0.44
CA GLY A 109 -8.59 -2.27 -1.82
C GLY A 109 -9.23 -3.43 -2.53
N ILE A 110 -9.09 -3.39 -3.85
CA ILE A 110 -9.48 -4.45 -4.77
C ILE A 110 -8.29 -4.73 -5.67
N GLU A 111 -7.94 -5.99 -5.78
CA GLU A 111 -6.87 -6.48 -6.64
C GLU A 111 -7.44 -7.41 -7.68
N ALA A 112 -7.07 -7.23 -8.94
CA ALA A 112 -7.44 -8.11 -10.03
C ALA A 112 -6.19 -8.55 -10.79
N MET A 113 -6.10 -9.83 -11.12
CA MET A 113 -5.01 -10.38 -11.92
C MET A 113 -5.58 -11.29 -13.00
N LEU A 114 -5.24 -10.98 -14.24
CA LEU A 114 -5.55 -11.76 -15.42
C LEU A 114 -4.27 -12.38 -15.96
N GLN A 115 -4.33 -13.66 -16.29
CA GLN A 115 -3.25 -14.37 -16.95
C GLN A 115 -3.76 -14.97 -18.26
N TYR A 116 -2.92 -14.97 -19.26
CA TYR A 116 -3.19 -15.67 -20.51
C TYR A 116 -1.93 -16.38 -20.99
N GLN A 117 -2.05 -17.68 -21.20
CA GLN A 117 -0.90 -18.51 -21.55
C GLN A 117 -1.24 -19.40 -22.74
N THR A 118 -0.43 -19.27 -23.78
CA THR A 118 -0.43 -20.19 -24.93
C THR A 118 0.97 -20.75 -25.15
N GLU A 119 1.15 -21.56 -26.18
CA GLU A 119 2.47 -22.08 -26.53
C GLU A 119 3.49 -20.98 -26.85
N ARG A 120 3.05 -19.84 -27.36
CA ARG A 120 3.92 -18.75 -27.82
C ARG A 120 3.72 -17.42 -27.08
N LEU A 121 2.56 -17.22 -26.50
CA LEU A 121 2.21 -15.97 -25.84
C LEU A 121 1.98 -16.20 -24.36
N SER A 122 2.67 -15.43 -23.54
CA SER A 122 2.40 -15.28 -22.10
C SER A 122 2.06 -13.83 -21.81
N LEU A 123 0.92 -13.61 -21.18
CA LEU A 123 0.47 -12.30 -20.72
C LEU A 123 0.05 -12.42 -19.27
N THR A 124 0.52 -11.47 -18.45
CA THR A 124 0.02 -11.25 -17.09
C THR A 124 -0.31 -9.77 -16.96
N ALA A 125 -1.53 -9.46 -16.52
CA ALA A 125 -1.95 -8.11 -16.22
C ALA A 125 -2.52 -8.07 -14.81
N SER A 126 -2.14 -7.07 -14.03
CA SER A 126 -2.66 -6.83 -12.69
C SER A 126 -3.09 -5.38 -12.53
N TYR A 127 -4.15 -5.19 -11.78
CA TYR A 127 -4.65 -3.88 -11.40
C TYR A 127 -5.01 -3.90 -9.94
N THR A 128 -4.55 -2.88 -9.21
CA THR A 128 -4.85 -2.68 -7.79
C THR A 128 -5.45 -1.30 -7.60
N TYR A 129 -6.54 -1.26 -6.87
CA TYR A 129 -7.12 -0.05 -6.31
C TYR A 129 -6.99 -0.07 -4.79
N THR A 130 -6.49 1.02 -4.18
CA THR A 130 -6.42 1.18 -2.72
C THR A 130 -6.93 2.55 -2.27
N ASP A 131 -7.52 2.61 -1.07
CA ASP A 131 -7.77 3.84 -0.30
C ASP A 131 -7.27 3.59 1.11
N SER A 132 -6.17 4.24 1.46
CA SER A 132 -5.55 4.14 2.78
C SER A 132 -5.60 5.48 3.50
N ARG A 133 -6.19 5.51 4.69
CA ARG A 133 -6.37 6.73 5.47
C ARG A 133 -5.88 6.55 6.89
N ARG A 134 -5.37 7.63 7.43
CA ARG A 134 -4.96 7.78 8.82
C ARG A 134 -5.87 8.77 9.54
N ARG A 135 -6.02 8.59 10.85
CA ARG A 135 -6.76 9.52 11.69
C ARG A 135 -5.97 9.80 12.96
N SER A 136 -5.74 11.11 13.23
CA SER A 136 -5.15 11.64 14.46
C SER A 136 -5.90 12.89 14.86
N ASP A 137 -6.08 13.11 16.16
CA ASP A 137 -6.71 14.31 16.75
C ASP A 137 -8.05 14.71 16.10
N GLY A 138 -8.83 13.68 15.75
CA GLY A 138 -10.13 13.90 15.10
C GLY A 138 -10.08 14.14 13.60
N VAL A 139 -8.91 14.41 13.02
CA VAL A 139 -8.71 14.66 11.59
C VAL A 139 -8.38 13.37 10.85
N THR A 140 -9.03 13.16 9.70
CA THR A 140 -8.76 12.04 8.80
C THR A 140 -8.07 12.56 7.54
N TYR A 141 -6.97 11.90 7.15
CA TYR A 141 -6.16 12.29 6.00
C TYR A 141 -5.68 11.06 5.21
N PRO A 142 -5.38 11.19 3.90
CA PRO A 142 -4.78 10.11 3.12
C PRO A 142 -3.42 9.70 3.70
N PHE A 143 -3.10 8.42 3.60
CA PHE A 143 -1.76 7.96 3.96
C PHE A 143 -0.74 8.42 2.90
N GLU A 144 0.40 8.96 3.33
CA GLU A 144 1.40 9.56 2.45
C GLU A 144 1.98 8.63 1.37
N TYR A 145 1.94 7.31 1.61
CA TYR A 145 2.38 6.28 0.66
C TYR A 145 1.20 5.57 -0.01
N ASP A 146 -0.01 6.13 0.06
CA ASP A 146 -1.15 5.57 -0.65
C ASP A 146 -0.99 5.81 -2.15
N VAL A 147 -1.05 4.73 -2.92
CA VAL A 147 -1.06 4.74 -4.39
C VAL A 147 -2.44 4.21 -4.81
N PRO A 148 -3.42 5.11 -5.03
CA PRO A 148 -4.79 4.68 -5.29
C PRO A 148 -4.92 3.72 -6.47
N HIS A 149 -4.11 3.87 -7.50
CA HIS A 149 -4.17 3.02 -8.69
C HIS A 149 -2.78 2.52 -9.07
N ASP A 150 -2.65 1.23 -9.23
CA ASP A 150 -1.44 0.55 -9.72
C ASP A 150 -1.84 -0.46 -10.81
N PHE A 151 -1.28 -0.29 -12.00
CA PHE A 151 -1.46 -1.20 -13.13
C PHE A 151 -0.12 -1.71 -13.62
N ASN A 152 -0.02 -3.02 -13.76
CA ASN A 152 1.17 -3.68 -14.31
C ASN A 152 0.75 -4.69 -15.36
N ALA A 153 1.46 -4.72 -16.48
CA ALA A 153 1.27 -5.72 -17.52
C ALA A 153 2.61 -6.21 -18.04
N PHE A 154 2.71 -7.51 -18.20
CA PHE A 154 3.85 -8.18 -18.80
C PHE A 154 3.37 -9.04 -19.94
N VAL A 155 3.98 -8.88 -21.11
CA VAL A 155 3.73 -9.67 -22.32
C VAL A 155 5.03 -10.26 -22.80
N SER A 156 5.03 -11.53 -23.13
CA SER A 156 6.16 -12.23 -23.71
C SER A 156 5.67 -13.07 -24.90
N TYR A 157 6.28 -12.89 -26.05
CA TYR A 157 5.92 -13.59 -27.28
C TYR A 157 7.12 -14.25 -27.93
N ASP A 158 7.00 -15.57 -28.19
CA ASP A 158 7.99 -16.33 -28.90
C ASP A 158 7.81 -16.15 -30.42
N VAL A 159 8.57 -15.24 -31.02
CA VAL A 159 8.53 -14.93 -32.46
C VAL A 159 9.02 -16.13 -33.29
N VAL A 160 10.10 -16.75 -32.83
CA VAL A 160 10.65 -17.99 -33.43
C VAL A 160 10.74 -19.02 -32.35
N LYS A 161 10.04 -20.14 -32.57
CA LYS A 161 10.10 -21.34 -31.70
C LYS A 161 10.31 -22.56 -32.60
N ARG A 162 11.57 -22.89 -32.82
CA ARG A 162 12.00 -24.07 -33.59
C ARG A 162 13.06 -24.84 -32.81
N PRO A 163 13.25 -26.13 -33.05
CA PRO A 163 14.35 -26.88 -32.45
C PRO A 163 15.68 -26.15 -32.66
N GLY A 164 16.40 -25.87 -31.58
CA GLY A 164 17.68 -25.17 -31.58
C GLY A 164 17.65 -23.65 -31.79
N ARG A 165 16.45 -23.04 -31.97
CA ARG A 165 16.31 -21.59 -32.12
C ARG A 165 15.07 -21.07 -31.40
N LYS A 166 15.26 -20.12 -30.48
CA LYS A 166 14.17 -19.39 -29.80
C LYS A 166 14.47 -17.89 -29.80
N HIS A 167 13.55 -17.09 -30.31
CA HIS A 167 13.59 -15.63 -30.20
C HIS A 167 12.33 -15.17 -29.49
N THR A 168 12.50 -14.52 -28.36
CA THR A 168 11.41 -14.03 -27.52
C THR A 168 11.45 -12.51 -27.48
N PHE A 169 10.32 -11.88 -27.71
CA PHE A 169 10.09 -10.47 -27.44
C PHE A 169 9.31 -10.33 -26.14
N SER A 170 9.74 -9.42 -25.24
CA SER A 170 9.04 -9.17 -23.99
C SER A 170 8.84 -7.67 -23.79
N LEU A 171 7.68 -7.31 -23.27
CA LEU A 171 7.29 -5.94 -22.92
C LEU A 171 6.75 -5.93 -21.49
N ASN A 172 7.23 -4.99 -20.70
CA ASN A 172 6.69 -4.69 -19.39
C ASN A 172 6.14 -3.26 -19.38
N VAL A 173 4.93 -3.09 -18.88
CA VAL A 173 4.26 -1.79 -18.69
C VAL A 173 3.88 -1.68 -17.23
N ALA A 174 4.29 -0.57 -16.59
CA ALA A 174 3.89 -0.24 -15.23
C ALA A 174 3.35 1.20 -15.22
N TRP A 175 2.19 1.38 -14.60
CA TRP A 175 1.58 2.68 -14.40
C TRP A 175 1.04 2.79 -12.99
N ARG A 176 1.29 3.94 -12.34
CA ARG A 176 0.83 4.26 -11.00
C ARG A 176 0.25 5.66 -10.95
N SER A 177 -0.78 5.85 -10.14
CA SER A 177 -1.22 7.19 -9.78
C SER A 177 -0.18 7.91 -8.90
N GLY A 178 -0.29 9.24 -8.81
CA GLY A 178 0.53 10.03 -7.90
C GLY A 178 0.32 9.65 -6.43
N LEU A 179 1.33 9.98 -5.61
CA LEU A 179 1.23 9.92 -4.16
C LEU A 179 0.52 11.16 -3.63
N PRO A 180 -0.27 11.06 -2.55
CA PRO A 180 -0.71 12.22 -1.81
C PRO A 180 0.50 13.00 -1.30
N TYR A 181 0.52 14.29 -1.48
CA TYR A 181 1.55 15.13 -0.89
C TYR A 181 0.91 16.20 0.01
N ARG A 182 1.61 16.54 1.07
CA ARG A 182 1.20 17.57 2.01
C ARG A 182 1.94 18.86 1.65
N LEU A 183 1.19 19.91 1.35
CA LEU A 183 1.76 21.25 1.33
C LEU A 183 1.94 21.68 2.78
N THR A 184 3.16 21.81 3.25
CA THR A 184 3.45 22.42 4.55
C THR A 184 3.31 23.94 4.41
N ASN A 185 2.49 24.52 5.30
CA ASN A 185 2.51 25.96 5.51
C ASN A 185 3.75 26.30 6.34
N GLU A 186 4.86 26.47 5.70
CA GLU A 186 5.96 27.19 6.33
C GLU A 186 5.76 28.67 6.04
N SER A 187 5.36 29.43 7.05
CA SER A 187 5.43 30.87 6.99
C SER A 187 6.88 31.29 7.24
N TYR A 188 7.60 31.57 6.17
CA TYR A 188 8.87 32.26 6.31
C TYR A 188 8.57 33.75 6.48
N PRO A 189 9.18 34.44 7.46
CA PRO A 189 9.09 35.89 7.50
C PRO A 189 9.80 36.45 6.25
N ASP A 190 9.16 37.43 5.60
CA ASP A 190 9.83 38.24 4.59
C ASP A 190 10.96 39.07 5.22
N THR A 191 11.70 39.79 4.42
CA THR A 191 12.78 40.68 4.89
C THR A 191 12.31 41.75 5.86
N ASP A 192 11.01 42.00 5.92
CA ASP A 192 10.36 43.01 6.77
C ASP A 192 9.69 42.37 8.02
N GLY A 193 9.81 41.03 8.19
CA GLY A 193 9.28 40.30 9.33
C GLY A 193 7.79 39.95 9.24
N ASN A 194 7.15 40.16 8.07
CA ASN A 194 5.74 39.76 7.87
C ASN A 194 5.64 38.31 7.51
N PRO A 195 4.67 37.55 8.03
CA PRO A 195 4.49 36.14 7.67
C PRO A 195 4.05 36.01 6.21
N ILE A 196 4.84 35.33 5.38
CA ILE A 196 4.39 34.90 4.06
C ILE A 196 3.47 33.69 4.30
N ILE A 197 2.17 33.89 4.12
CA ILE A 197 1.16 32.84 4.30
C ILE A 197 1.24 31.89 3.12
N GLY A 198 1.82 30.72 3.33
CA GLY A 198 1.69 29.59 2.43
C GLY A 198 0.30 28.96 2.54
N ILE A 199 -0.40 28.75 1.45
CA ILE A 199 -1.75 28.16 1.44
C ILE A 199 -1.63 26.65 1.62
N THR A 200 -2.22 26.10 2.70
CA THR A 200 -2.40 24.65 2.86
C THR A 200 -3.63 24.24 2.04
N ALA A 201 -3.42 23.65 0.90
CA ALA A 201 -4.49 22.96 0.21
C ALA A 201 -4.23 21.45 0.29
N TYR A 202 -5.13 20.71 0.93
CA TYR A 202 -5.25 19.28 0.65
C TYR A 202 -5.91 19.20 -0.72
N PRO A 203 -5.34 18.46 -1.70
CA PRO A 203 -6.08 18.18 -2.90
C PRO A 203 -7.32 17.36 -2.50
N THR A 204 -8.47 17.99 -2.56
CA THR A 204 -9.74 17.27 -2.60
C THR A 204 -9.81 16.64 -3.98
N MET A 205 -9.68 15.29 -4.06
CA MET A 205 -10.15 14.54 -5.22
C MET A 205 -11.66 14.49 -5.24
#